data_9d093f1ee442caf8696fba21f4ce03aa
#
_entry.id   9d093f1ee442caf8696fba21f4ce03aa
#
_cell.length_a   1.000
_cell.length_b   1.000
_cell.length_c   1.000
_cell.angle_alpha   90.00
_cell.angle_beta   90.00
_cell.angle_gamma   90.00
#
_symmetry.space_group_name_H-M   'P 1'
#
loop_
_entity.id
_entity.type
_entity.pdbx_description
1 polymer ?
#
loop_
_entity_poly.entity_id
_entity_poly.type
_entity_poly.pdbx_seq_one_letter_code
_entity_poly.pdbx_strand_id
1 'polypeptide(L)'
;MTTEKNVELVRKMYDLINTKQLAEMAQYISPGMQRHDLVGAYPEVAGSEAMDFLGRLLRGAPDLHGRIEDVFGAEDKVTARVVMEGTHEGDLFGQPGSGKKFAVNMINIYRFADGKVAESWQLVDLAGFLKQIGG
;
A
#
# COMPACT_ATOMS: atom_id res chain seq x y z
N MET A 1 1.10 20.21 10.34
CA MET A 1 1.55 19.83 8.99
C MET A 1 0.61 20.40 7.95
N THR A 2 1.15 20.84 6.85
CA THR A 2 0.32 21.32 5.74
C THR A 2 -0.11 20.16 4.85
N THR A 3 -1.13 20.42 4.05
CA THR A 3 -1.60 19.42 3.07
C THR A 3 -0.48 19.06 2.08
N GLU A 4 0.29 20.05 1.63
CA GLU A 4 1.42 19.80 0.71
C GLU A 4 2.47 18.89 1.35
N LYS A 5 2.77 19.10 2.63
CA LYS A 5 3.72 18.24 3.35
C LYS A 5 3.20 16.80 3.43
N ASN A 6 1.91 16.63 3.65
CA ASN A 6 1.30 15.30 3.70
C ASN A 6 1.37 14.62 2.33
N VAL A 7 1.14 15.36 1.24
CA VAL A 7 1.30 14.82 -0.12
C VAL A 7 2.75 14.37 -0.36
N GLU A 8 3.73 15.19 0.05
CA GLU A 8 5.14 14.82 -0.07
C GLU A 8 5.46 13.53 0.72
N LEU A 9 4.86 13.38 1.90
CA LEU A 9 5.05 12.18 2.72
C LEU A 9 4.51 10.93 2.04
N VAL A 10 3.35 11.03 1.36
CA VAL A 10 2.83 9.89 0.61
C VAL A 10 3.78 9.49 -0.50
N ARG A 11 4.31 10.44 -1.25
CA ARG A 11 5.32 10.16 -2.28
C ARG A 11 6.54 9.48 -1.67
N LYS A 12 7.02 9.99 -0.55
CA LYS A 12 8.16 9.43 0.17
C LYS A 12 7.89 7.99 0.61
N MET A 13 6.69 7.70 1.10
CA MET A 13 6.32 6.36 1.53
C MET A 13 6.42 5.36 0.37
N TYR A 14 5.92 5.73 -0.81
CA TYR A 14 6.03 4.84 -1.98
C TYR A 14 7.47 4.68 -2.45
N ASP A 15 8.28 5.72 -2.37
CA ASP A 15 9.71 5.60 -2.67
C ASP A 15 10.38 4.59 -1.73
N LEU A 16 10.03 4.63 -0.44
CA LEU A 16 10.58 3.71 0.55
C LEU A 16 10.11 2.27 0.33
N ILE A 17 8.86 2.08 -0.08
CA ILE A 17 8.35 0.77 -0.46
C ILE A 17 9.13 0.25 -1.67
N ASN A 18 9.30 1.09 -2.69
CA ASN A 18 9.94 0.70 -3.94
C ASN A 18 11.42 0.37 -3.76
N THR A 19 12.08 0.98 -2.77
CA THR A 19 13.48 0.71 -2.45
C THR A 19 13.63 -0.29 -1.30
N LYS A 20 12.54 -0.89 -0.81
CA LYS A 20 12.51 -1.91 0.24
C LYS A 20 13.01 -1.40 1.59
N GLN A 21 12.89 -0.10 1.86
CA GLN A 21 13.33 0.52 3.12
C GLN A 21 12.17 0.58 4.11
N LEU A 22 11.67 -0.59 4.51
CA LEU A 22 10.49 -0.70 5.35
C LEU A 22 10.67 -0.13 6.76
N ALA A 23 11.87 -0.31 7.33
CA ALA A 23 12.15 0.23 8.66
C ALA A 23 12.05 1.75 8.68
N GLU A 24 12.52 2.41 7.62
CA GLU A 24 12.41 3.85 7.48
C GLU A 24 10.97 4.30 7.26
N MET A 25 10.22 3.54 6.48
CA MET A 25 8.81 3.82 6.24
C MET A 25 7.98 3.76 7.53
N ALA A 26 8.33 2.86 8.45
CA ALA A 26 7.61 2.70 9.71
C ALA A 26 7.55 3.98 10.54
N GLN A 27 8.52 4.90 10.36
CA GLN A 27 8.54 6.19 11.06
C GLN A 27 7.35 7.07 10.70
N TYR A 28 6.75 6.86 9.53
CA TYR A 28 5.64 7.69 9.04
C TYR A 28 4.28 7.08 9.33
N ILE A 29 4.26 5.95 10.03
CA ILE A 29 3.01 5.25 10.39
C ILE A 29 2.81 5.38 11.89
N SER A 30 1.64 5.88 12.28
CA SER A 30 1.28 5.97 13.69
C SER A 30 1.12 4.57 14.28
N PRO A 31 1.59 4.31 15.51
CA PRO A 31 1.41 3.00 16.15
C PRO A 31 -0.05 2.56 16.26
N GLY A 32 -0.97 3.52 16.40
CA GLY A 32 -2.40 3.24 16.47
C GLY A 32 -3.12 3.32 15.13
N MET A 33 -2.38 3.36 14.03
CA MET A 33 -2.97 3.51 12.70
C MET A 33 -3.95 2.36 12.41
N GLN A 34 -5.10 2.73 11.84
CA GLN A 34 -6.09 1.78 11.38
C GLN A 34 -6.13 1.77 9.86
N ARG A 35 -6.09 0.58 9.30
CA ARG A 35 -6.14 0.38 7.87
C ARG A 35 -7.44 -0.33 7.51
N HIS A 36 -8.23 0.29 6.65
CA HIS A 36 -9.50 -0.25 6.19
C HIS A 36 -9.37 -0.76 4.77
N ASP A 37 -9.59 -2.06 4.59
CA ASP A 37 -9.63 -2.67 3.27
C ASP A 37 -11.08 -2.66 2.78
N LEU A 38 -11.37 -1.80 1.82
CA LEU A 38 -12.75 -1.60 1.32
C LEU A 38 -13.24 -2.75 0.44
N VAL A 39 -12.34 -3.64 0.02
CA VAL A 39 -12.67 -4.80 -0.80
C VAL A 39 -12.91 -6.04 0.06
N GLY A 40 -12.39 -6.05 1.28
CA GLY A 40 -12.47 -7.21 2.15
C GLY A 40 -11.46 -8.30 1.81
N ALA A 41 -10.41 -7.95 1.07
CA ALA A 41 -9.37 -8.90 0.67
C ALA A 41 -8.43 -9.22 1.83
N TYR A 42 -8.33 -8.30 2.78
CA TYR A 42 -7.43 -8.43 3.93
C TYR A 42 -8.18 -8.13 5.21
N PRO A 43 -7.76 -8.71 6.32
CA PRO A 43 -8.30 -8.27 7.61
C PRO A 43 -7.84 -6.85 7.92
N GLU A 44 -8.59 -6.17 8.77
CA GLU A 44 -8.19 -4.88 9.31
C GLU A 44 -6.88 -5.05 10.08
N VAL A 45 -5.93 -4.13 9.89
CA VAL A 45 -4.64 -4.19 10.57
C VAL A 45 -4.35 -2.88 11.27
N ALA A 46 -3.80 -2.96 12.48
CA ALA A 46 -3.31 -1.81 13.21
C ALA A 46 -1.93 -1.40 12.68
N GLY A 47 -1.49 -0.19 13.01
CA GLY A 47 -0.21 0.33 12.55
C GLY A 47 0.98 -0.57 12.84
N SER A 48 0.98 -1.24 14.01
CA SER A 48 2.03 -2.17 14.38
C SER A 48 2.11 -3.41 13.46
N GLU A 49 1.01 -3.74 12.77
CA GLU A 49 0.93 -4.89 11.87
C GLU A 49 1.09 -4.50 10.41
N ALA A 50 1.04 -3.20 10.08
CA ALA A 50 1.12 -2.72 8.71
C ALA A 50 2.45 -3.11 8.05
N MET A 51 3.55 -3.06 8.81
CA MET A 51 4.86 -3.42 8.29
C MET A 51 4.98 -4.91 8.06
N ASP A 52 4.41 -5.74 8.91
CA ASP A 52 4.37 -7.19 8.73
C ASP A 52 3.55 -7.55 7.49
N PHE A 53 2.43 -6.87 7.31
CA PHE A 53 1.58 -7.05 6.13
C PHE A 53 2.35 -6.72 4.84
N LEU A 54 3.02 -5.57 4.82
CA LEU A 54 3.83 -5.16 3.67
C LEU A 54 4.98 -6.13 3.42
N GLY A 55 5.61 -6.63 4.49
CA GLY A 55 6.65 -7.65 4.39
C GLY A 55 6.15 -8.93 3.73
N ARG A 56 4.91 -9.33 4.03
CA ARG A 56 4.29 -10.52 3.39
C ARG A 56 4.06 -10.27 1.90
N LEU A 57 3.62 -9.08 1.52
CA LEU A 57 3.48 -8.72 0.11
C LEU A 57 4.80 -8.81 -0.62
N LEU A 58 5.87 -8.33 -0.01
CA LEU A 58 7.21 -8.37 -0.60
C LEU A 58 7.78 -9.79 -0.71
N ARG A 59 7.36 -10.70 0.17
CA ARG A 59 7.74 -12.11 0.04
C ARG A 59 7.02 -12.76 -1.14
N GLY A 60 5.76 -12.39 -1.37
CA GLY A 60 4.99 -12.90 -2.51
C GLY A 60 5.40 -12.29 -3.85
N ALA A 61 5.87 -11.05 -3.82
CA ALA A 61 6.33 -10.33 -4.99
C ALA A 61 7.57 -9.50 -4.62
N PRO A 62 8.77 -10.10 -4.67
CA PRO A 62 10.01 -9.39 -4.27
C PRO A 62 10.31 -8.15 -5.10
N ASP A 63 9.81 -8.07 -6.31
CA ASP A 63 9.97 -6.92 -7.21
C ASP A 63 8.80 -5.93 -7.13
N LEU A 64 7.99 -6.01 -6.08
CA LEU A 64 6.83 -5.14 -5.92
C LEU A 64 7.21 -3.68 -6.05
N HIS A 65 6.46 -2.95 -6.88
CA HIS A 65 6.70 -1.54 -7.17
C HIS A 65 5.37 -0.81 -7.28
N GLY A 66 5.24 0.28 -6.53
CA GLY A 66 4.07 1.14 -6.60
C GLY A 66 4.36 2.38 -7.44
N ARG A 67 3.58 2.56 -8.51
CA ARG A 67 3.68 3.73 -9.37
C ARG A 67 2.50 4.66 -9.11
N ILE A 68 2.80 5.87 -8.60
CA ILE A 68 1.76 6.86 -8.33
C ILE A 68 1.35 7.50 -9.65
N GLU A 69 0.06 7.34 -10.00
CA GLU A 69 -0.52 7.98 -11.19
C GLU A 69 -1.09 9.36 -10.87
N ASP A 70 -1.74 9.49 -9.71
CA ASP A 70 -2.26 10.76 -9.20
C ASP A 70 -2.07 10.80 -7.69
N VAL A 71 -1.75 11.97 -7.16
CA VAL A 71 -1.74 12.19 -5.71
C VAL A 71 -2.12 13.64 -5.44
N PHE A 72 -3.05 13.83 -4.53
CA PHE A 72 -3.52 15.16 -4.14
C PHE A 72 -4.13 15.08 -2.76
N GLY A 73 -4.28 16.22 -2.11
CA GLY A 73 -4.78 16.25 -0.74
C GLY A 73 -5.77 17.36 -0.48
N ALA A 74 -6.49 17.21 0.62
CA ALA A 74 -7.41 18.21 1.15
C ALA A 74 -7.39 18.08 2.66
N GLU A 75 -7.15 19.18 3.35
CA GLU A 75 -7.06 19.21 4.81
C GLU A 75 -6.02 18.20 5.32
N ASP A 76 -6.43 17.24 6.16
CA ASP A 76 -5.54 16.23 6.73
C ASP A 76 -5.52 14.92 5.95
N LYS A 77 -6.13 14.88 4.76
CA LYS A 77 -6.22 13.68 3.94
C LYS A 77 -5.48 13.82 2.63
N VAL A 78 -4.94 12.70 2.17
CA VAL A 78 -4.27 12.60 0.86
C VAL A 78 -4.83 11.38 0.15
N THR A 79 -5.15 11.55 -1.12
CA THR A 79 -5.60 10.48 -1.99
C THR A 79 -4.51 10.16 -3.01
N ALA A 80 -4.22 8.87 -3.18
CA ALA A 80 -3.26 8.40 -4.17
C ALA A 80 -3.89 7.32 -5.04
N ARG A 81 -3.81 7.52 -6.36
CA ARG A 81 -4.17 6.48 -7.33
C ARG A 81 -2.87 5.85 -7.79
N VAL A 82 -2.75 4.55 -7.57
CA VAL A 82 -1.49 3.83 -7.70
C VAL A 82 -1.68 2.59 -8.55
N VAL A 83 -0.67 2.24 -9.34
CA VAL A 83 -0.58 0.93 -9.97
C VAL A 83 0.50 0.14 -9.25
N MET A 84 0.12 -0.98 -8.64
CA MET A 84 1.06 -1.90 -8.01
C MET A 84 1.45 -2.97 -9.01
N GLU A 85 2.74 -3.08 -9.27
CA GLU A 85 3.29 -4.02 -10.26
C GLU A 85 4.24 -4.99 -9.58
N GLY A 86 4.34 -6.19 -10.14
CA GLY A 86 5.28 -7.17 -9.62
C GLY A 86 5.13 -8.50 -10.33
N THR A 87 5.90 -9.49 -9.84
CA THR A 87 5.84 -10.87 -10.31
C THR A 87 5.38 -11.74 -9.15
N HIS A 88 4.35 -12.55 -9.39
CA HIS A 88 3.74 -13.42 -8.39
C HIS A 88 4.61 -14.64 -8.17
N GLU A 89 5.63 -14.53 -7.32
CA GLU A 89 6.60 -15.59 -7.08
C GLU A 89 6.29 -16.42 -5.84
N GLY A 90 5.63 -15.84 -4.84
CA GLY A 90 5.22 -16.53 -3.63
C GLY A 90 3.76 -16.30 -3.35
N ASP A 91 3.28 -16.78 -2.21
CA ASP A 91 1.87 -16.62 -1.84
C ASP A 91 1.44 -15.16 -1.76
N LEU A 92 0.33 -14.84 -2.46
CA LEU A 92 -0.36 -13.57 -2.34
C LEU A 92 -1.86 -13.87 -2.27
N PHE A 93 -2.51 -13.36 -1.23
CA PHE A 93 -3.96 -13.53 -1.03
C PHE A 93 -4.39 -15.01 -1.02
N GLY A 94 -3.54 -15.89 -0.49
CA GLY A 94 -3.81 -17.31 -0.46
C GLY A 94 -3.56 -18.04 -1.78
N GLN A 95 -3.07 -17.35 -2.80
CA GLN A 95 -2.75 -17.94 -4.09
C GLN A 95 -1.26 -18.27 -4.16
N PRO A 96 -0.87 -19.52 -4.37
CA PRO A 96 0.54 -19.90 -4.52
C PRO A 96 1.16 -19.22 -5.73
N GLY A 97 2.47 -18.99 -5.69
CA GLY A 97 3.19 -18.30 -6.75
C GLY A 97 2.95 -18.91 -8.13
N SER A 98 2.55 -18.07 -9.07
CA SER A 98 2.25 -18.46 -10.45
C SER A 98 3.38 -18.12 -11.42
N GLY A 99 4.33 -17.28 -11.00
CA GLY A 99 5.38 -16.76 -11.87
C GLY A 99 4.91 -15.69 -12.84
N LYS A 100 3.64 -15.29 -12.76
CA LYS A 100 3.07 -14.32 -13.69
C LYS A 100 3.24 -12.89 -13.20
N LYS A 101 3.40 -11.97 -14.14
CA LYS A 101 3.45 -10.55 -13.85
C LYS A 101 2.05 -9.98 -13.68
N PHE A 102 1.92 -8.99 -12.81
CA PHE A 102 0.66 -8.31 -12.57
C PHE A 102 0.84 -6.81 -12.49
N ALA A 103 -0.22 -6.07 -12.78
CA ALA A 103 -0.31 -4.63 -12.59
C ALA A 103 -1.73 -4.36 -12.11
N VAL A 104 -1.87 -3.90 -10.87
CA VAL A 104 -3.16 -3.80 -10.17
C VAL A 104 -3.42 -2.36 -9.80
N ASN A 105 -4.62 -1.88 -10.13
CA ASN A 105 -5.04 -0.54 -9.76
C ASN A 105 -5.45 -0.49 -8.30
N MET A 106 -5.02 0.58 -7.61
CA MET A 106 -5.40 0.85 -6.23
C MET A 106 -5.74 2.32 -6.07
N ILE A 107 -6.69 2.60 -5.19
CA ILE A 107 -6.95 3.97 -4.74
C ILE A 107 -6.90 3.93 -3.22
N ASN A 108 -6.03 4.76 -2.64
CA ASN A 108 -5.85 4.84 -1.20
C ASN A 108 -6.11 6.24 -0.72
N ILE A 109 -6.74 6.35 0.45
CA ILE A 109 -6.87 7.61 1.16
C ILE A 109 -6.14 7.46 2.48
N TYR A 110 -5.29 8.45 2.80
CA TYR A 110 -4.53 8.49 4.04
C TYR A 110 -4.95 9.70 4.85
N ARG A 111 -5.23 9.51 6.14
CA ARG A 111 -5.45 10.62 7.06
C ARG A 111 -4.20 10.78 7.91
N PHE A 112 -3.70 12.00 7.99
CA PHE A 112 -2.48 12.33 8.74
C PHE A 112 -2.82 13.00 10.07
N ALA A 113 -2.02 12.68 11.09
CA ALA A 113 -2.04 13.34 12.38
C ALA A 113 -0.60 13.39 12.88
N ASP A 114 -0.15 14.58 13.27
CA ASP A 114 1.21 14.80 13.80
C ASP A 114 2.32 14.28 12.88
N GLY A 115 2.13 14.46 11.58
CA GLY A 115 3.13 14.07 10.58
C GLY A 115 3.20 12.59 10.28
N LYS A 116 2.20 11.81 10.72
CA LYS A 116 2.16 10.37 10.49
C LYS A 116 0.79 9.94 9.99
N VAL A 117 0.75 8.83 9.28
CA VAL A 117 -0.52 8.24 8.85
C VAL A 117 -1.22 7.67 10.08
N ALA A 118 -2.41 8.21 10.38
CA ALA A 118 -3.22 7.78 11.52
C ALA A 118 -4.31 6.81 11.09
N GLU A 119 -4.74 6.88 9.83
CA GLU A 119 -5.81 6.04 9.30
C GLU A 119 -5.69 5.99 7.77
N SER A 120 -6.05 4.85 7.20
CA SER A 120 -6.05 4.72 5.74
C SER A 120 -7.22 3.87 5.27
N TRP A 121 -7.68 4.14 4.07
CA TRP A 121 -8.71 3.38 3.36
C TRP A 121 -8.12 2.92 2.04
N GLN A 122 -8.22 1.63 1.74
CA GLN A 122 -7.62 1.07 0.54
C GLN A 122 -8.67 0.36 -0.30
N LEU A 123 -8.70 0.69 -1.59
CA LEU A 123 -9.51 0.00 -2.57
C LEU A 123 -8.56 -0.57 -3.63
N VAL A 124 -8.45 -1.91 -3.67
CA VAL A 124 -7.61 -2.60 -4.61
C VAL A 124 -8.47 -3.40 -5.59
N ASP A 125 -8.08 -3.44 -6.86
CA ASP A 125 -8.75 -4.26 -7.87
C ASP A 125 -8.33 -5.73 -7.70
N LEU A 126 -8.89 -6.39 -6.70
CA LEU A 126 -8.56 -7.78 -6.40
C LEU A 126 -8.99 -8.71 -7.54
N ALA A 127 -10.18 -8.49 -8.13
CA ALA A 127 -10.65 -9.31 -9.24
C ALA A 127 -9.70 -9.24 -10.44
N GLY A 128 -9.21 -8.03 -10.75
CA GLY A 128 -8.22 -7.85 -11.82
C GLY A 128 -6.91 -8.57 -11.51
N PHE A 129 -6.45 -8.52 -10.26
CA PHE A 129 -5.26 -9.24 -9.84
C PHE A 129 -5.42 -10.76 -10.06
N LEU A 130 -6.50 -11.32 -9.54
CA LEU A 130 -6.76 -12.77 -9.64
C LEU A 130 -6.84 -13.21 -11.11
N LYS A 131 -7.46 -12.40 -11.96
CA LYS A 131 -7.54 -12.69 -13.38
C LYS A 131 -6.16 -12.70 -14.03
N GLN A 132 -5.29 -11.77 -13.67
CA GLN A 132 -3.95 -11.66 -14.26
C GLN A 132 -3.05 -12.84 -13.88
N ILE A 133 -3.19 -13.38 -12.70
CA ILE A 133 -2.38 -14.52 -12.26
C ILE A 133 -3.01 -15.87 -12.64
N GLY A 134 -4.10 -15.84 -13.40
CA GLY A 134 -4.73 -17.04 -13.93
C GLY A 134 -5.67 -17.73 -12.96
N GLY A 135 -6.18 -16.94 -12.04
CA GLY A 135 -7.15 -17.44 -11.06
C GLY A 135 -8.51 -17.67 -11.67
#